data_959dc08e9120c90f4cad6034e3953f82
#
_entry.id   959dc08e9120c90f4cad6034e3953f82
#
_cell.length_a   1.000
_cell.length_b   1.000
_cell.length_c   1.000
_cell.angle_alpha   90.00
_cell.angle_beta   90.00
_cell.angle_gamma   90.00
#
_symmetry.space_group_name_H-M   'P 1'
#
loop_
_entity.id
_entity.type
_entity.pdbx_description
1 polymer ?
#
loop_
_entity_poly.entity_id
_entity_poly.type
_entity_poly.pdbx_seq_one_letter_code
_entity_poly.pdbx_strand_id
1 'polypeptide(L)'
;PPPVYAFKIIRHLSDFISYTSEGKTLELSAGAPAGKETFALSEHDSKMELADFGVDIPKEVIAKTVEEAAAFAESADCPLAMKVESADILHKSDVGGVKLNIRGKEAAVKAYEEIMSNVTNARPDAKINGILMVPMLKSGVEMIIGVNNDPQFGPMIMVGMGGVFVEVFKDVALYPAPLC
;
A
#
# COMPACT_ATOMS: atom_id res chain seq x y z
N PRO A 1 17.02 27.71 4.34
CA PRO A 1 16.89 26.41 5.03
C PRO A 1 17.71 26.47 6.31
N PRO A 2 17.21 25.89 7.42
CA PRO A 2 17.94 25.89 8.68
C PRO A 2 19.28 25.15 8.54
N PRO A 3 20.32 25.51 9.34
CA PRO A 3 21.68 24.92 9.26
C PRO A 3 21.71 23.39 9.33
N VAL A 4 20.72 22.80 9.99
CA VAL A 4 20.57 21.33 10.12
C VAL A 4 20.50 20.63 8.77
N TYR A 5 19.85 21.23 7.77
CA TYR A 5 19.79 20.62 6.44
C TYR A 5 21.13 20.67 5.70
N ALA A 6 21.90 21.74 5.88
CA ALA A 6 23.24 21.84 5.33
C ALA A 6 24.17 20.74 5.88
N PHE A 7 24.11 20.48 7.17
CA PHE A 7 24.89 19.39 7.79
C PHE A 7 24.47 18.00 7.31
N LYS A 8 23.15 17.77 7.13
CA LYS A 8 22.67 16.51 6.57
C LYS A 8 23.20 16.30 5.13
N ILE A 9 23.14 17.34 4.30
CA ILE A 9 23.65 17.27 2.91
C ILE A 9 25.17 16.99 2.90
N ILE A 10 25.95 17.68 3.73
CA ILE A 10 27.40 17.48 3.83
C ILE A 10 27.70 16.06 4.29
N ARG A 11 26.96 15.54 5.28
CA ARG A 11 27.12 14.18 5.75
C ARG A 11 26.84 13.16 4.62
N HIS A 12 25.72 13.29 3.90
CA HIS A 12 25.40 12.39 2.80
C HIS A 12 26.43 12.46 1.67
N LEU A 13 26.97 13.65 1.36
CA LEU A 13 28.07 13.80 0.40
C LEU A 13 29.36 13.13 0.89
N SER A 14 29.67 13.26 2.18
CA SER A 14 30.83 12.59 2.78
C SER A 14 30.69 11.07 2.75
N ASP A 15 29.51 10.58 3.11
CA ASP A 15 29.21 9.13 3.09
C ASP A 15 29.30 8.58 1.65
N PHE A 16 28.78 9.34 0.66
CA PHE A 16 28.87 8.99 -0.75
C PHE A 16 30.33 8.96 -1.26
N ILE A 17 31.13 9.98 -0.91
CA ILE A 17 32.56 10.05 -1.29
C ILE A 17 33.31 8.87 -0.66
N SER A 18 33.06 8.56 0.61
CA SER A 18 33.69 7.42 1.28
C SER A 18 33.31 6.10 0.61
N TYR A 19 32.04 5.92 0.27
CA TYR A 19 31.55 4.75 -0.44
C TYR A 19 32.21 4.56 -1.81
N THR A 20 32.32 5.63 -2.60
CA THR A 20 32.96 5.58 -3.93
C THR A 20 34.47 5.40 -3.84
N SER A 21 35.13 5.93 -2.79
CA SER A 21 36.57 5.77 -2.58
C SER A 21 36.97 4.34 -2.18
N GLU A 22 36.03 3.55 -1.62
CA GLU A 22 36.25 2.14 -1.31
C GLU A 22 36.17 1.21 -2.55
N GLY A 23 36.01 1.77 -3.75
CA GLY A 23 35.94 1.01 -5.00
C GLY A 23 34.66 0.20 -5.17
N LYS A 24 33.64 0.46 -4.35
CA LYS A 24 32.31 -0.12 -4.50
C LYS A 24 31.62 0.59 -5.65
N THR A 25 31.56 -0.06 -6.79
CA THR A 25 30.73 0.38 -7.91
C THR A 25 29.28 -0.02 -7.60
N LEU A 26 28.40 0.94 -7.49
CA LEU A 26 26.96 0.66 -7.58
C LEU A 26 26.71 0.17 -9.01
N GLU A 27 26.50 -1.13 -9.18
CA GLU A 27 25.83 -1.61 -10.37
C GLU A 27 24.40 -1.10 -10.29
N LEU A 28 24.17 0.09 -10.81
CA LEU A 28 22.82 0.58 -11.06
C LEU A 28 22.22 -0.42 -12.06
N SER A 29 21.35 -1.29 -11.58
CA SER A 29 20.53 -2.07 -12.49
C SER A 29 19.83 -1.07 -13.38
N ALA A 30 20.11 -1.14 -14.69
CA ALA A 30 19.45 -0.28 -15.67
C ALA A 30 17.96 -0.29 -15.36
N GLY A 31 17.38 0.88 -15.18
CA GLY A 31 15.96 1.03 -14.86
C GLY A 31 15.15 0.17 -15.82
N ALA A 32 14.01 -0.33 -15.37
CA ALA A 32 13.15 -1.17 -16.18
C ALA A 32 13.03 -0.56 -17.59
N PRO A 33 13.20 -1.36 -18.65
CA PRO A 33 13.22 -0.85 -20.01
C PRO A 33 11.95 -0.04 -20.27
N ALA A 34 12.13 1.21 -20.69
CA ALA A 34 11.02 2.05 -21.12
C ALA A 34 10.26 1.32 -22.22
N GLY A 35 8.98 1.04 -22.02
CA GLY A 35 8.13 0.43 -23.04
C GLY A 35 7.34 -0.82 -22.64
N LYS A 36 7.39 -1.29 -21.39
CA LYS A 36 6.43 -2.30 -20.93
C LYS A 36 5.11 -1.62 -20.54
N GLU A 37 4.00 -2.17 -21.03
CA GLU A 37 2.68 -1.78 -20.55
C GLU A 37 2.66 -1.90 -19.03
N THR A 38 2.27 -0.81 -18.37
CA THR A 38 2.08 -0.80 -16.92
C THR A 38 0.62 -1.14 -16.63
N PHE A 39 0.40 -2.02 -15.68
CA PHE A 39 -0.93 -2.35 -15.18
C PHE A 39 -0.96 -2.19 -13.66
N ALA A 40 -2.11 -1.83 -13.15
CA ALA A 40 -2.32 -1.76 -11.71
C ALA A 40 -2.72 -3.14 -11.18
N LEU A 41 -2.04 -3.59 -10.13
CA LEU A 41 -2.49 -4.73 -9.35
C LEU A 41 -3.58 -4.30 -8.37
N SER A 42 -4.45 -5.23 -8.01
CA SER A 42 -5.39 -5.03 -6.92
C SER A 42 -4.66 -4.99 -5.56
N GLU A 43 -5.36 -4.60 -4.50
CA GLU A 43 -4.77 -4.59 -3.14
C GLU A 43 -4.36 -6.00 -2.71
N HIS A 44 -5.20 -6.99 -2.99
CA HIS A 44 -4.94 -8.38 -2.67
C HIS A 44 -3.74 -8.92 -3.45
N ASP A 45 -3.74 -8.76 -4.78
CA ASP A 45 -2.65 -9.26 -5.62
C ASP A 45 -1.30 -8.63 -5.25
N SER A 46 -1.30 -7.33 -4.94
CA SER A 46 -0.09 -6.63 -4.47
C SER A 46 0.44 -7.20 -3.16
N LYS A 47 -0.45 -7.57 -2.23
CA LYS A 47 -0.05 -8.20 -0.96
C LYS A 47 0.48 -9.61 -1.18
N MET A 48 -0.10 -10.38 -2.09
CA MET A 48 0.40 -11.71 -2.43
C MET A 48 1.82 -11.65 -3.00
N GLU A 49 2.09 -10.72 -3.91
CA GLU A 49 3.45 -10.49 -4.41
C GLU A 49 4.42 -10.15 -3.27
N LEU A 50 4.02 -9.27 -2.34
CA LEU A 50 4.88 -8.91 -1.20
C LEU A 50 5.13 -10.08 -0.24
N ALA A 51 4.15 -10.98 -0.08
CA ALA A 51 4.29 -12.17 0.75
C ALA A 51 5.37 -13.13 0.20
N ASP A 52 5.50 -13.24 -1.11
CA ASP A 52 6.53 -14.05 -1.77
C ASP A 52 7.96 -13.53 -1.46
N PHE A 53 8.08 -12.25 -1.11
CA PHE A 53 9.32 -11.65 -0.61
C PHE A 53 9.47 -11.68 0.92
N GLY A 54 8.58 -12.40 1.62
CA GLY A 54 8.67 -12.60 3.07
C GLY A 54 8.07 -11.47 3.90
N VAL A 55 7.23 -10.61 3.32
CA VAL A 55 6.46 -9.61 4.07
C VAL A 55 5.24 -10.29 4.70
N ASP A 56 5.11 -10.16 6.02
CA ASP A 56 3.94 -10.67 6.73
C ASP A 56 2.69 -9.89 6.32
N ILE A 57 1.68 -10.61 5.84
CA ILE A 57 0.39 -10.06 5.49
C ILE A 57 -0.70 -10.59 6.43
N PRO A 58 -1.72 -9.78 6.78
CA PRO A 58 -2.84 -10.28 7.56
C PRO A 58 -3.61 -11.34 6.78
N LYS A 59 -4.17 -12.33 7.51
CA LYS A 59 -5.06 -13.30 6.89
C LYS A 59 -6.31 -12.60 6.37
N GLU A 60 -6.51 -12.62 5.08
CA GLU A 60 -7.62 -11.93 4.43
C GLU A 60 -8.40 -12.87 3.51
N VAL A 61 -9.63 -12.47 3.17
CA VAL A 61 -10.53 -13.20 2.28
C VAL A 61 -11.19 -12.22 1.32
N ILE A 62 -11.29 -12.60 0.05
CA ILE A 62 -12.15 -11.92 -0.92
C ILE A 62 -13.50 -12.63 -0.93
N ALA A 63 -14.51 -12.01 -0.34
CA ALA A 63 -15.88 -12.50 -0.38
C ALA A 63 -16.54 -12.08 -1.71
N LYS A 64 -16.95 -13.07 -2.49
CA LYS A 64 -17.64 -12.85 -3.78
C LYS A 64 -19.15 -12.79 -3.62
N THR A 65 -19.65 -13.30 -2.50
CA THR A 65 -21.08 -13.29 -2.14
C THR A 65 -21.28 -12.77 -0.74
N VAL A 66 -22.50 -12.35 -0.46
CA VAL A 66 -22.88 -11.88 0.88
C VAL A 66 -22.80 -12.99 1.93
N GLU A 67 -23.06 -14.26 1.53
CA GLU A 67 -22.96 -15.43 2.38
C GLU A 67 -21.51 -15.72 2.79
N GLU A 68 -20.57 -15.58 1.87
CA GLU A 68 -19.14 -15.73 2.16
C GLU A 68 -18.67 -14.64 3.14
N ALA A 69 -19.11 -13.40 2.92
CA ALA A 69 -18.81 -12.29 3.85
C ALA A 69 -19.38 -12.54 5.25
N ALA A 70 -20.62 -13.02 5.32
CA ALA A 70 -21.28 -13.36 6.57
C ALA A 70 -20.55 -14.48 7.33
N ALA A 71 -20.17 -15.55 6.63
CA ALA A 71 -19.46 -16.69 7.22
C ALA A 71 -18.08 -16.30 7.74
N PHE A 72 -17.34 -15.50 7.01
CA PHE A 72 -16.02 -15.03 7.45
C PHE A 72 -16.13 -14.12 8.68
N ALA A 73 -17.09 -13.20 8.67
CA ALA A 73 -17.31 -12.28 9.79
C ALA A 73 -17.78 -12.99 11.08
N GLU A 74 -18.54 -14.10 10.94
CA GLU A 74 -18.96 -14.91 12.08
C GLU A 74 -17.79 -15.67 12.71
N SER A 75 -16.78 -16.05 11.92
CA SER A 75 -15.59 -16.75 12.40
C SER A 75 -14.49 -15.82 12.93
N ALA A 76 -14.64 -14.52 12.78
CA ALA A 76 -13.60 -13.54 13.14
C ALA A 76 -13.74 -13.10 14.61
N ASP A 77 -12.65 -13.23 15.37
CA ASP A 77 -12.57 -12.79 16.79
C ASP A 77 -12.26 -11.28 16.94
N CYS A 78 -12.03 -10.58 15.86
CA CYS A 78 -11.65 -9.16 15.84
C CYS A 78 -12.51 -8.36 14.85
N PRO A 79 -12.53 -7.02 14.96
CA PRO A 79 -13.21 -6.21 13.97
C PRO A 79 -12.56 -6.35 12.61
N LEU A 80 -13.36 -6.27 11.56
CA LEU A 80 -12.92 -6.37 10.17
C LEU A 80 -12.99 -5.00 9.48
N ALA A 81 -12.07 -4.77 8.56
CA ALA A 81 -12.20 -3.81 7.50
C ALA A 81 -12.72 -4.52 6.25
N MET A 82 -13.74 -3.96 5.62
CA MET A 82 -14.32 -4.45 4.37
C MET A 82 -14.09 -3.40 3.29
N LYS A 83 -13.50 -3.81 2.18
CA LYS A 83 -13.11 -2.90 1.09
C LYS A 83 -13.49 -3.51 -0.25
N VAL A 84 -13.95 -2.70 -1.20
CA VAL A 84 -14.13 -3.19 -2.58
C VAL A 84 -12.78 -3.66 -3.15
N GLU A 85 -12.78 -4.82 -3.77
CA GLU A 85 -11.60 -5.37 -4.43
C GLU A 85 -11.71 -5.20 -5.95
N SER A 86 -10.90 -4.28 -6.45
CA SER A 86 -10.87 -3.90 -7.87
C SER A 86 -9.56 -3.19 -8.20
N ALA A 87 -8.95 -3.54 -9.32
CA ALA A 87 -7.81 -2.81 -9.88
C ALA A 87 -8.22 -1.47 -10.52
N ASP A 88 -9.51 -1.32 -10.88
CA ASP A 88 -10.03 -0.12 -11.53
C ASP A 88 -10.37 1.00 -10.53
N ILE A 89 -10.36 0.71 -9.21
CA ILE A 89 -10.74 1.63 -8.14
C ILE A 89 -9.56 1.82 -7.18
N LEU A 90 -8.75 2.83 -7.45
CA LEU A 90 -7.57 3.15 -6.63
C LEU A 90 -7.97 3.83 -5.30
N HIS A 91 -8.91 4.77 -5.35
CA HIS A 91 -9.40 5.52 -4.19
C HIS A 91 -10.75 4.98 -3.71
N LYS A 92 -10.71 3.84 -3.02
CA LYS A 92 -11.90 3.09 -2.58
C LYS A 92 -12.81 3.89 -1.65
N SER A 93 -12.23 4.75 -0.81
CA SER A 93 -12.99 5.58 0.15
C SER A 93 -13.88 6.62 -0.54
N ASP A 94 -13.42 7.19 -1.67
CA ASP A 94 -14.13 8.25 -2.39
C ASP A 94 -15.45 7.75 -3.01
N VAL A 95 -15.51 6.46 -3.29
CA VAL A 95 -16.71 5.81 -3.86
C VAL A 95 -17.52 5.08 -2.79
N GLY A 96 -17.27 5.31 -1.51
CA GLY A 96 -17.94 4.60 -0.43
C GLY A 96 -17.63 3.09 -0.39
N GLY A 97 -16.52 2.69 -0.97
CA GLY A 97 -16.06 1.30 -1.11
C GLY A 97 -15.34 0.75 0.12
N VAL A 98 -15.37 1.44 1.27
CA VAL A 98 -14.69 1.02 2.51
C VAL A 98 -15.62 1.11 3.70
N LYS A 99 -15.64 0.07 4.52
CA LYS A 99 -16.31 0.03 5.84
C LYS A 99 -15.35 -0.53 6.87
N LEU A 100 -15.28 0.12 8.03
CA LEU A 100 -14.38 -0.25 9.11
C LEU A 100 -15.15 -0.70 10.35
N ASN A 101 -14.47 -1.39 11.25
CA ASN A 101 -15.03 -1.86 12.54
C ASN A 101 -16.24 -2.78 12.40
N ILE A 102 -16.28 -3.59 11.37
CA ILE A 102 -17.36 -4.55 11.14
C ILE A 102 -17.19 -5.74 12.08
N ARG A 103 -18.24 -6.05 12.85
CA ARG A 103 -18.27 -7.17 13.78
C ARG A 103 -19.54 -8.00 13.59
N GLY A 104 -19.33 -9.30 13.41
CA GLY A 104 -20.41 -10.29 13.30
C GLY A 104 -21.13 -10.26 11.95
N LYS A 105 -21.96 -11.28 11.77
CA LYS A 105 -22.62 -11.62 10.52
C LYS A 105 -23.52 -10.50 9.98
N GLU A 106 -24.40 -9.97 10.82
CA GLU A 106 -25.41 -9.00 10.39
C GLU A 106 -24.77 -7.68 9.90
N ALA A 107 -23.72 -7.20 10.62
CA ALA A 107 -22.99 -6.01 10.22
C ALA A 107 -22.23 -6.23 8.91
N ALA A 108 -21.69 -7.43 8.69
CA ALA A 108 -20.99 -7.76 7.45
C ALA A 108 -21.94 -7.83 6.25
N VAL A 109 -23.11 -8.42 6.40
CA VAL A 109 -24.14 -8.45 5.35
C VAL A 109 -24.51 -7.02 4.93
N LYS A 110 -24.85 -6.19 5.90
CA LYS A 110 -25.21 -4.78 5.64
C LYS A 110 -24.06 -4.01 4.96
N ALA A 111 -22.84 -4.18 5.46
CA ALA A 111 -21.66 -3.52 4.89
C ALA A 111 -21.39 -3.97 3.45
N TYR A 112 -21.54 -5.27 3.17
CA TYR A 112 -21.39 -5.82 1.83
C TYR A 112 -22.35 -5.19 0.83
N GLU A 113 -23.64 -5.17 1.18
CA GLU A 113 -24.69 -4.59 0.34
C GLU A 113 -24.48 -3.10 0.10
N GLU A 114 -24.13 -2.35 1.16
CA GLU A 114 -23.85 -0.90 1.04
C GLU A 114 -22.63 -0.63 0.15
N ILE A 115 -21.52 -1.35 0.33
CA ILE A 115 -20.33 -1.19 -0.50
C ILE A 115 -20.65 -1.48 -1.97
N MET A 116 -21.29 -2.62 -2.25
CA MET A 116 -21.64 -3.00 -3.62
C MET A 116 -22.57 -1.98 -4.28
N SER A 117 -23.57 -1.49 -3.56
CA SER A 117 -24.48 -0.46 -4.07
C SER A 117 -23.74 0.86 -4.37
N ASN A 118 -22.92 1.34 -3.41
CA ASN A 118 -22.19 2.60 -3.58
C ASN A 118 -21.23 2.54 -4.77
N VAL A 119 -20.44 1.47 -4.85
CA VAL A 119 -19.43 1.30 -5.90
C VAL A 119 -20.06 1.14 -7.27
N THR A 120 -21.10 0.31 -7.40
CA THR A 120 -21.79 0.13 -8.69
C THR A 120 -22.42 1.44 -9.18
N ASN A 121 -22.96 2.26 -8.26
CA ASN A 121 -23.52 3.56 -8.62
C ASN A 121 -22.44 4.58 -9.03
N ALA A 122 -21.30 4.59 -8.34
CA ALA A 122 -20.22 5.54 -8.59
C ALA A 122 -19.35 5.15 -9.80
N ARG A 123 -19.14 3.86 -10.00
CA ARG A 123 -18.25 3.31 -11.03
C ARG A 123 -18.88 2.07 -11.71
N PRO A 124 -19.91 2.27 -12.53
CA PRO A 124 -20.65 1.17 -13.18
C PRO A 124 -19.79 0.33 -14.13
N ASP A 125 -18.71 0.90 -14.65
CA ASP A 125 -17.80 0.24 -15.60
C ASP A 125 -16.65 -0.50 -14.94
N ALA A 126 -16.47 -0.35 -13.60
CA ALA A 126 -15.36 -0.98 -12.89
C ALA A 126 -15.59 -2.49 -12.71
N LYS A 127 -14.55 -3.26 -12.97
CA LYS A 127 -14.57 -4.71 -12.69
C LYS A 127 -14.35 -4.93 -11.19
N ILE A 128 -15.38 -5.43 -10.50
CA ILE A 128 -15.34 -5.75 -9.08
C ILE A 128 -15.06 -7.25 -8.93
N ASN A 129 -13.99 -7.59 -8.22
CA ASN A 129 -13.60 -8.97 -7.94
C ASN A 129 -14.29 -9.53 -6.67
N GLY A 130 -14.87 -8.69 -5.84
CA GLY A 130 -15.54 -8.99 -4.58
C GLY A 130 -15.30 -7.93 -3.52
N ILE A 131 -15.49 -8.31 -2.27
CA ILE A 131 -15.18 -7.48 -1.10
C ILE A 131 -14.01 -8.12 -0.34
N LEU A 132 -12.90 -7.40 -0.26
CA LEU A 132 -11.75 -7.79 0.54
C LEU A 132 -12.07 -7.57 2.02
N MET A 133 -11.98 -8.62 2.80
CA MET A 133 -12.23 -8.62 4.25
C MET A 133 -10.92 -8.87 4.98
N VAL A 134 -10.50 -7.90 5.78
CA VAL A 134 -9.19 -7.93 6.47
C VAL A 134 -9.40 -7.70 7.96
N PRO A 135 -8.80 -8.53 8.84
CA PRO A 135 -8.75 -8.25 10.26
C PRO A 135 -8.13 -6.88 10.54
N MET A 136 -8.79 -6.07 11.36
CA MET A 136 -8.20 -4.82 11.81
C MET A 136 -7.11 -5.11 12.82
N LEU A 137 -5.90 -4.72 12.49
CA LEU A 137 -4.75 -4.85 13.38
C LEU A 137 -4.89 -3.88 14.56
N LYS A 138 -4.31 -4.27 15.70
CA LYS A 138 -4.17 -3.35 16.83
C LYS A 138 -3.29 -2.18 16.42
N SER A 139 -3.50 -1.03 17.04
CA SER A 139 -2.70 0.16 16.80
C SER A 139 -1.20 -0.12 16.98
N GLY A 140 -0.40 0.35 16.03
CA GLY A 140 1.04 0.26 16.01
C GLY A 140 1.62 1.52 15.37
N VAL A 141 2.89 1.48 15.04
CA VAL A 141 3.52 2.54 14.25
C VAL A 141 3.24 2.27 12.77
N GLU A 142 2.52 3.18 12.15
CA GLU A 142 2.26 3.11 10.71
C GLU A 142 3.44 3.69 9.95
N MET A 143 3.91 2.94 8.95
CA MET A 143 4.99 3.36 8.06
C MET A 143 4.50 3.31 6.62
N ILE A 144 4.98 4.24 5.80
CA ILE A 144 4.80 4.19 4.36
C ILE A 144 6.13 3.83 3.71
N ILE A 145 6.09 2.84 2.83
CA ILE A 145 7.22 2.46 1.99
C ILE A 145 6.71 2.44 0.55
N GLY A 146 7.43 3.12 -0.34
CA GLY A 146 7.07 3.17 -1.74
C GLY A 146 8.31 3.11 -2.63
N VAL A 147 8.11 2.74 -3.88
CA VAL A 147 9.14 2.79 -4.92
C VAL A 147 8.63 3.65 -6.06
N ASN A 148 9.46 4.58 -6.49
CA ASN A 148 9.22 5.39 -7.68
C ASN A 148 10.41 5.29 -8.63
N ASN A 149 10.14 5.17 -9.91
CA ASN A 149 11.21 5.18 -10.91
C ASN A 149 11.45 6.63 -11.37
N ASP A 150 12.51 7.24 -10.82
CA ASP A 150 12.90 8.59 -11.18
C ASP A 150 13.62 8.58 -12.53
N PRO A 151 13.29 9.52 -13.45
CA PRO A 151 13.91 9.56 -14.77
C PRO A 151 15.43 9.80 -14.79
N GLN A 152 15.98 10.43 -13.73
CA GLN A 152 17.39 10.75 -13.62
C GLN A 152 18.16 9.77 -12.72
N PHE A 153 17.52 9.34 -11.61
CA PHE A 153 18.17 8.52 -10.59
C PHE A 153 17.76 7.05 -10.63
N GLY A 154 16.84 6.67 -11.51
CA GLY A 154 16.30 5.31 -11.56
C GLY A 154 15.36 5.00 -10.38
N PRO A 155 15.31 3.73 -9.90
CA PRO A 155 14.40 3.36 -8.84
C PRO A 155 14.79 4.00 -7.51
N MET A 156 13.87 4.76 -6.93
CA MET A 156 14.00 5.44 -5.64
C MET A 156 13.05 4.81 -4.63
N ILE A 157 13.57 4.51 -3.46
CA ILE A 157 12.78 4.01 -2.32
C ILE A 157 12.41 5.20 -1.45
N MET A 158 11.13 5.33 -1.16
CA MET A 158 10.58 6.29 -0.22
C MET A 158 10.19 5.58 1.07
N VAL A 159 10.59 6.14 2.20
CA VAL A 159 10.21 5.66 3.53
C VAL A 159 9.76 6.85 4.37
N GLY A 160 8.68 6.71 5.09
CA GLY A 160 8.16 7.76 5.98
C GLY A 160 7.21 7.24 7.03
N MET A 161 6.76 8.12 7.90
CA MET A 161 5.67 7.84 8.83
C MET A 161 4.37 7.74 8.06
N GLY A 162 3.53 6.75 8.39
CA GLY A 162 2.22 6.54 7.81
C GLY A 162 1.10 7.34 8.49
N GLY A 163 -0.13 7.05 8.10
CA GLY A 163 -1.33 7.67 8.64
C GLY A 163 -1.39 9.17 8.37
N VAL A 164 -2.06 9.90 9.25
CA VAL A 164 -2.24 11.36 9.14
C VAL A 164 -0.94 12.17 9.14
N PHE A 165 0.15 11.58 9.60
CA PHE A 165 1.44 12.25 9.67
C PHE A 165 2.05 12.50 8.29
N VAL A 166 1.81 11.65 7.31
CA VAL A 166 2.31 11.84 5.93
C VAL A 166 1.70 13.10 5.31
N GLU A 167 0.41 13.31 5.53
CA GLU A 167 -0.30 14.44 4.93
C GLU A 167 0.11 15.78 5.56
N VAL A 168 0.36 15.79 6.87
CA VAL A 168 0.65 17.02 7.64
C VAL A 168 2.13 17.37 7.63
N PHE A 169 3.00 16.40 7.91
CA PHE A 169 4.43 16.67 8.12
C PHE A 169 5.28 16.40 6.88
N LYS A 170 4.79 15.61 5.92
CA LYS A 170 5.54 15.19 4.71
C LYS A 170 6.96 14.70 5.05
N ASP A 171 7.11 14.06 6.22
CA ASP A 171 8.39 13.55 6.70
C ASP A 171 8.69 12.22 6.03
N VAL A 172 9.24 12.32 4.83
CA VAL A 172 9.65 11.19 4.01
C VAL A 172 11.12 11.30 3.66
N ALA A 173 11.80 10.16 3.63
CA ALA A 173 13.17 10.04 3.14
C ALA A 173 13.16 9.29 1.80
N LEU A 174 13.96 9.75 0.86
CA LEU A 174 14.13 9.15 -0.45
C LEU A 174 15.56 8.66 -0.60
N TYR A 175 15.71 7.42 -1.05
CA TYR A 175 17.00 6.78 -1.28
C TYR A 175 17.01 6.05 -2.63
N PRO A 176 18.12 6.07 -3.36
CA PRO A 176 18.27 5.24 -4.53
C PRO A 176 18.30 3.75 -4.16
N ALA A 177 17.66 2.92 -4.96
CA ALA A 177 17.74 1.47 -4.83
C ALA A 177 18.98 0.94 -5.61
N PRO A 178 19.59 -0.19 -5.17
CA PRO A 178 19.27 -0.96 -3.95
C PRO A 178 19.79 -0.29 -2.67
N LEU A 179 19.14 -0.60 -1.54
CA LEU A 179 19.67 -0.22 -0.22
C LEU A 179 20.74 -1.25 0.20
N CYS A 180 21.88 -0.77 0.67
CA CYS A 180 22.99 -1.59 1.18
C CYS A 180 23.04 -1.52 2.72
#